data_142e693a338ce13e0838de623f667857
#
_entry.id   142e693a338ce13e0838de623f667857
#
_cell.length_a   1.000
_cell.length_b   1.000
_cell.length_c   1.000
_cell.angle_alpha   90.00
_cell.angle_beta   90.00
_cell.angle_gamma   90.00
#
_symmetry.space_group_name_H-M   'P 1'
#
loop_
_entity.id
_entity.type
_entity.pdbx_description
1 polymer ?
#
loop_
_entity_poly.entity_id
_entity_poly.type
_entity_poly.pdbx_seq_one_letter_code
_entity_poly.pdbx_strand_id
1 'polypeptide(L)'
;MPRFYSSIKPQATSVKLSHCIDQGHVLKTDLTERYNMNTKEALKIVGGLSKPSKMPGWAYGTPAKECKTGTKLRDIEGSTCYKCYAMKGCYVFPVVQAAQYRRLESIQDSRWVDAMALLINSKKSKYFRWHDSGDVQDVAHLMKIFEVCELTPDTKHWLPTREAWTMKHLKHKPKNLVLRFSMPMVDQPASGSWSNTSTVVSGEGRTCPAPDQNNECKDCRACWDPSVRNVAYGKH
;
A
#
# COMPACT_ATOMS: atom_id res chain seq x y z
N MET A 1 -41.25 44.18 -18.80
CA MET A 1 -41.11 42.84 -19.46
C MET A 1 -39.98 42.11 -18.80
N PRO A 2 -40.24 41.11 -17.93
CA PRO A 2 -39.19 40.30 -17.38
C PRO A 2 -38.92 39.06 -18.27
N ARG A 3 -37.64 38.79 -18.50
CA ARG A 3 -37.17 37.62 -19.25
C ARG A 3 -37.15 36.39 -18.32
N PHE A 4 -37.82 35.33 -18.75
CA PHE A 4 -37.78 34.02 -18.12
C PHE A 4 -36.42 33.34 -18.43
N TYR A 5 -35.64 33.00 -17.39
CA TYR A 5 -34.55 32.06 -17.48
C TYR A 5 -35.08 30.67 -17.14
N SER A 6 -35.11 29.80 -18.14
CA SER A 6 -35.41 28.37 -17.93
C SER A 6 -34.18 27.68 -17.40
N SER A 7 -34.28 27.17 -16.17
CA SER A 7 -33.28 26.32 -15.54
C SER A 7 -33.36 24.88 -16.10
N ILE A 8 -32.34 24.50 -16.84
CA ILE A 8 -32.14 23.09 -17.23
C ILE A 8 -31.46 22.37 -16.07
N LYS A 9 -32.18 21.46 -15.43
CA LYS A 9 -31.62 20.55 -14.43
C LYS A 9 -30.87 19.43 -15.15
N PRO A 10 -29.64 19.04 -14.77
CA PRO A 10 -29.03 17.84 -15.28
C PRO A 10 -29.71 16.60 -14.72
N GLN A 11 -30.18 15.73 -15.60
CA GLN A 11 -30.64 14.40 -15.22
C GLN A 11 -29.44 13.54 -14.81
N ALA A 12 -29.40 13.15 -13.54
CA ALA A 12 -28.49 12.13 -13.05
C ALA A 12 -28.99 10.76 -13.56
N THR A 13 -28.28 10.20 -14.53
CA THR A 13 -28.46 8.80 -14.94
C THR A 13 -27.88 7.90 -13.87
N SER A 14 -28.75 7.40 -13.00
CA SER A 14 -28.45 6.33 -12.05
C SER A 14 -28.25 5.03 -12.81
N VAL A 15 -26.99 4.61 -13.00
CA VAL A 15 -26.65 3.26 -13.43
C VAL A 15 -26.84 2.34 -12.24
N LYS A 16 -27.94 1.60 -12.20
CA LYS A 16 -28.15 0.50 -11.26
C LYS A 16 -27.15 -0.61 -11.60
N LEU A 17 -26.11 -0.81 -10.78
CA LEU A 17 -25.37 -2.07 -10.76
C LEU A 17 -26.30 -3.15 -10.20
N SER A 18 -26.86 -3.98 -11.09
CA SER A 18 -27.49 -5.22 -10.70
C SER A 18 -26.42 -6.22 -10.26
N HIS A 19 -26.35 -6.48 -8.96
CA HIS A 19 -25.57 -7.57 -8.39
C HIS A 19 -26.22 -8.90 -8.78
N CYS A 20 -25.64 -9.61 -9.75
CA CYS A 20 -25.73 -11.06 -9.79
C CYS A 20 -24.54 -11.61 -9.03
N ILE A 21 -24.75 -11.94 -7.76
CA ILE A 21 -23.85 -12.78 -6.98
C ILE A 21 -24.22 -14.20 -7.34
N ASP A 22 -23.49 -14.78 -8.29
CA ASP A 22 -23.47 -16.24 -8.48
C ASP A 22 -22.26 -16.79 -7.75
N GLN A 23 -22.52 -17.74 -6.85
CA GLN A 23 -21.52 -18.35 -5.99
C GLN A 23 -20.66 -19.31 -6.81
N GLY A 24 -19.34 -19.05 -6.82
CA GLY A 24 -18.33 -20.07 -7.07
C GLY A 24 -18.07 -20.38 -8.55
N HIS A 25 -17.34 -19.55 -9.17
CA HIS A 25 -16.23 -19.72 -10.13
C HIS A 25 -15.95 -18.33 -10.71
N VAL A 26 -15.14 -17.55 -10.05
CA VAL A 26 -14.45 -16.46 -10.76
C VAL A 26 -13.49 -17.19 -11.70
N LEU A 27 -13.97 -17.44 -12.92
CA LEU A 27 -13.11 -17.81 -14.03
C LEU A 27 -11.92 -16.84 -13.99
N LYS A 28 -10.71 -17.37 -13.95
CA LYS A 28 -9.46 -16.65 -14.22
C LYS A 28 -9.52 -16.16 -15.67
N THR A 29 -10.41 -15.23 -15.96
CA THR A 29 -10.34 -14.47 -17.21
C THR A 29 -9.00 -13.75 -17.12
N ASP A 30 -8.13 -14.09 -18.05
CA ASP A 30 -6.81 -13.48 -18.15
C ASP A 30 -7.02 -11.96 -18.16
N LEU A 31 -6.43 -11.27 -17.18
CA LEU A 31 -6.55 -9.80 -17.08
C LEU A 31 -6.03 -9.12 -18.35
N THR A 32 -5.18 -9.81 -19.14
CA THR A 32 -4.73 -9.33 -20.45
C THR A 32 -5.87 -9.29 -21.48
N GLU A 33 -6.79 -10.27 -21.46
CA GLU A 33 -7.96 -10.28 -22.33
C GLU A 33 -9.00 -9.24 -21.88
N ARG A 34 -9.21 -9.13 -20.55
CA ARG A 34 -10.19 -8.19 -19.99
C ARG A 34 -9.86 -6.73 -20.30
N TYR A 35 -8.57 -6.35 -20.34
CA TYR A 35 -8.17 -4.96 -20.49
C TYR A 35 -7.34 -4.68 -21.75
N ASN A 36 -7.12 -5.68 -22.60
CA ASN A 36 -6.27 -5.58 -23.80
C ASN A 36 -4.90 -4.93 -23.51
N MET A 37 -4.29 -5.28 -22.35
CA MET A 37 -3.06 -4.71 -21.82
C MET A 37 -2.01 -5.80 -21.58
N ASN A 38 -0.80 -5.59 -22.05
CA ASN A 38 0.32 -6.48 -21.76
C ASN A 38 1.18 -5.99 -20.57
N THR A 39 2.03 -6.86 -20.04
CA THR A 39 2.88 -6.53 -18.87
C THR A 39 3.84 -5.36 -19.11
N LYS A 40 4.30 -5.13 -20.33
CA LYS A 40 5.19 -4.01 -20.68
C LYS A 40 4.44 -2.67 -20.58
N GLU A 41 3.20 -2.66 -21.06
CA GLU A 41 2.31 -1.50 -20.94
C GLU A 41 1.93 -1.26 -19.47
N ALA A 42 1.54 -2.30 -18.74
CA ALA A 42 1.22 -2.21 -17.33
C ALA A 42 2.39 -1.63 -16.51
N LEU A 43 3.64 -2.04 -16.78
CA LEU A 43 4.82 -1.45 -16.13
C LEU A 43 4.97 0.05 -16.38
N LYS A 44 4.63 0.52 -17.58
CA LYS A 44 4.64 1.97 -17.89
C LYS A 44 3.56 2.70 -17.11
N ILE A 45 2.33 2.14 -17.09
CA ILE A 45 1.18 2.73 -16.39
C ILE A 45 1.46 2.88 -14.91
N VAL A 46 2.00 1.86 -14.23
CA VAL A 46 2.24 1.91 -12.78
C VAL A 46 3.56 2.59 -12.39
N GLY A 47 4.41 2.95 -13.34
CA GLY A 47 5.74 3.51 -13.06
C GLY A 47 6.76 2.48 -12.55
N GLY A 48 6.47 1.16 -12.68
CA GLY A 48 7.33 0.04 -12.29
C GLY A 48 7.06 -0.51 -10.88
N LEU A 49 7.67 -1.67 -10.58
CA LEU A 49 7.67 -2.30 -9.26
C LEU A 49 9.07 -2.33 -8.67
N SER A 50 9.16 -2.42 -7.35
CA SER A 50 10.41 -2.69 -6.62
C SER A 50 10.53 -4.18 -6.29
N LYS A 51 11.75 -4.70 -6.26
CA LYS A 51 12.05 -6.05 -5.74
C LYS A 51 13.09 -5.92 -4.63
N PRO A 52 12.69 -5.70 -3.39
CA PRO A 52 13.62 -5.62 -2.27
C PRO A 52 14.37 -6.93 -2.10
N SER A 53 15.72 -6.87 -1.97
CA SER A 53 16.55 -8.07 -1.86
C SER A 53 16.40 -8.81 -0.54
N LYS A 54 16.04 -8.09 0.53
CA LYS A 54 16.03 -8.60 1.92
C LYS A 54 14.66 -9.08 2.42
N MET A 55 13.64 -9.03 1.58
CA MET A 55 12.29 -9.48 1.94
C MET A 55 11.65 -10.26 0.78
N PRO A 56 10.68 -11.15 1.07
CA PRO A 56 10.00 -11.91 0.03
C PRO A 56 9.11 -11.02 -0.83
N GLY A 57 9.00 -11.39 -2.09
CA GLY A 57 8.05 -10.80 -3.02
C GLY A 57 8.47 -9.47 -3.62
N TRP A 58 7.48 -8.73 -4.06
CA TRP A 58 7.63 -7.45 -4.74
C TRP A 58 7.05 -6.33 -3.87
N ALA A 59 7.40 -5.10 -4.19
CA ALA A 59 6.93 -3.92 -3.47
C ALA A 59 6.57 -2.77 -4.41
N TYR A 60 5.80 -1.83 -3.90
CA TYR A 60 5.48 -0.57 -4.54
C TYR A 60 5.75 0.57 -3.57
N GLY A 61 6.73 1.40 -3.84
CA GLY A 61 7.10 2.55 -2.99
C GLY A 61 6.92 3.86 -3.72
N THR A 62 6.52 4.87 -2.98
CA THR A 62 6.39 6.27 -3.40
C THR A 62 7.43 7.13 -2.68
N PRO A 63 7.64 8.42 -3.04
CA PRO A 63 8.65 9.24 -2.38
C PRO A 63 8.33 9.45 -0.91
N ALA A 64 9.28 9.20 -0.01
CA ALA A 64 9.11 9.47 1.42
C ALA A 64 8.94 10.96 1.73
N LYS A 65 9.39 11.84 0.82
CA LYS A 65 9.19 13.30 0.93
C LYS A 65 7.71 13.68 0.88
N GLU A 66 6.89 12.87 0.23
CA GLU A 66 5.46 13.10 0.02
C GLU A 66 4.55 12.40 1.06
N CYS A 67 5.14 11.80 2.13
CA CYS A 67 4.38 11.29 3.26
C CYS A 67 3.69 12.43 3.99
N LYS A 68 2.36 12.40 4.13
CA LYS A 68 1.61 13.48 4.80
C LYS A 68 1.85 13.53 6.31
N THR A 69 1.60 12.41 7.00
CA THR A 69 1.88 12.28 8.43
C THR A 69 3.37 12.17 8.72
N GLY A 70 4.11 11.41 7.91
CA GLY A 70 5.55 11.23 8.08
C GLY A 70 6.35 12.51 7.96
N THR A 71 5.95 13.46 7.11
CA THR A 71 6.60 14.76 6.98
C THR A 71 6.46 15.60 8.26
N LYS A 72 5.28 15.60 8.89
CA LYS A 72 5.04 16.28 10.16
C LYS A 72 5.85 15.69 11.32
N LEU A 73 6.03 14.36 11.30
CA LEU A 73 6.78 13.65 12.33
C LEU A 73 8.31 13.71 12.14
N ARG A 74 8.78 14.12 10.97
CA ARG A 74 10.22 14.11 10.62
C ARG A 74 11.04 15.04 11.52
N ASP A 75 10.45 16.14 11.95
CA ASP A 75 11.10 17.16 12.78
C ASP A 75 10.89 16.92 14.28
N ILE A 76 10.14 15.86 14.64
CA ILE A 76 9.87 15.50 16.05
C ILE A 76 10.88 14.43 16.48
N GLU A 77 11.78 14.80 17.36
CA GLU A 77 12.74 13.87 17.97
C GLU A 77 12.01 12.76 18.74
N GLY A 78 12.50 11.52 18.63
CA GLY A 78 11.83 10.35 19.21
C GLY A 78 10.71 9.81 18.36
N SER A 79 10.28 10.49 17.28
CA SER A 79 9.36 9.88 16.32
C SER A 79 10.08 8.83 15.47
N THR A 80 9.32 7.86 14.99
CA THR A 80 9.84 6.84 14.10
C THR A 80 10.11 7.35 12.67
N CYS A 81 9.67 8.57 12.36
CA CYS A 81 9.99 9.27 11.10
C CYS A 81 11.19 10.22 11.24
N TYR A 82 11.63 10.50 12.46
CA TYR A 82 12.86 11.25 12.70
C TYR A 82 14.05 10.49 12.12
N LYS A 83 14.85 11.14 11.27
CA LYS A 83 15.94 10.48 10.54
C LYS A 83 15.50 9.27 9.71
N CYS A 84 14.33 9.34 9.08
CA CYS A 84 13.71 8.29 8.28
C CYS A 84 14.71 7.61 7.32
N TYR A 85 14.76 6.28 7.33
CA TYR A 85 15.66 5.49 6.49
C TYR A 85 15.43 5.72 4.99
N ALA A 86 14.19 5.99 4.57
CA ALA A 86 13.85 6.26 3.19
C ALA A 86 14.27 7.67 2.70
N MET A 87 14.96 8.43 3.56
CA MET A 87 15.62 9.69 3.24
C MET A 87 17.15 9.56 3.16
N LYS A 88 17.66 8.33 3.13
CA LYS A 88 19.11 8.03 3.16
C LYS A 88 19.44 6.88 2.18
N GLY A 89 20.73 6.62 2.04
CA GLY A 89 21.25 5.48 1.27
C GLY A 89 20.73 5.45 -0.15
N CYS A 90 20.36 4.27 -0.65
CA CYS A 90 19.90 4.10 -2.02
C CYS A 90 18.60 4.86 -2.36
N TYR A 91 17.78 5.21 -1.37
CA TYR A 91 16.54 5.96 -1.61
C TYR A 91 16.76 7.39 -2.10
N VAL A 92 17.95 7.96 -1.90
CA VAL A 92 18.28 9.30 -2.39
C VAL A 92 19.00 9.29 -3.75
N PHE A 93 19.26 8.13 -4.33
CA PHE A 93 19.82 8.06 -5.66
C PHE A 93 18.82 8.62 -6.69
N PRO A 94 19.28 9.47 -7.63
CA PRO A 94 18.39 10.13 -8.61
C PRO A 94 17.48 9.15 -9.36
N VAL A 95 18.00 8.01 -9.79
CA VAL A 95 17.22 6.97 -10.51
C VAL A 95 16.11 6.37 -9.63
N VAL A 96 16.37 6.20 -8.33
CA VAL A 96 15.37 5.67 -7.38
C VAL A 96 14.31 6.71 -7.10
N GLN A 97 14.70 7.96 -6.86
CA GLN A 97 13.75 9.06 -6.67
C GLN A 97 12.88 9.28 -7.90
N ALA A 98 13.46 9.31 -9.10
CA ALA A 98 12.70 9.43 -10.34
C ALA A 98 11.67 8.29 -10.49
N ALA A 99 12.03 7.05 -10.12
CA ALA A 99 11.10 5.92 -10.14
C ALA A 99 9.97 6.07 -9.11
N GLN A 100 10.26 6.58 -7.91
CA GLN A 100 9.26 6.82 -6.86
C GLN A 100 8.27 7.92 -7.26
N TYR A 101 8.73 9.03 -7.86
CA TYR A 101 7.85 10.09 -8.36
C TYR A 101 6.97 9.62 -9.52
N ARG A 102 7.51 8.88 -10.50
CA ARG A 102 6.69 8.26 -11.55
C ARG A 102 5.58 7.38 -10.98
N ARG A 103 5.87 6.61 -9.93
CA ARG A 103 4.86 5.78 -9.25
C ARG A 103 3.80 6.64 -8.56
N LEU A 104 4.19 7.72 -7.91
CA LEU A 104 3.25 8.62 -7.26
C LEU A 104 2.29 9.25 -8.28
N GLU A 105 2.82 9.75 -9.39
CA GLU A 105 2.04 10.34 -10.49
C GLU A 105 1.11 9.29 -11.12
N SER A 106 1.61 8.07 -11.31
CA SER A 106 0.87 6.99 -11.97
C SER A 106 -0.40 6.56 -11.21
N ILE A 107 -0.50 6.80 -9.90
CA ILE A 107 -1.69 6.50 -9.10
C ILE A 107 -2.93 7.21 -9.66
N GLN A 108 -2.76 8.32 -10.37
CA GLN A 108 -3.86 9.08 -10.97
C GLN A 108 -4.39 8.45 -12.27
N ASP A 109 -3.64 7.57 -12.93
CA ASP A 109 -4.13 6.87 -14.14
C ASP A 109 -5.34 6.00 -13.79
N SER A 110 -6.40 6.08 -14.59
CA SER A 110 -7.62 5.29 -14.40
C SER A 110 -7.39 3.78 -14.55
N ARG A 111 -6.37 3.38 -15.31
CA ARG A 111 -5.98 1.99 -15.55
C ARG A 111 -5.02 1.44 -14.51
N TRP A 112 -4.64 2.24 -13.50
CA TRP A 112 -3.60 1.86 -12.54
C TRP A 112 -3.94 0.59 -11.77
N VAL A 113 -5.19 0.41 -11.36
CA VAL A 113 -5.66 -0.78 -10.60
C VAL A 113 -5.45 -2.04 -11.43
N ASP A 114 -5.93 -2.03 -12.68
CA ASP A 114 -5.85 -3.19 -13.57
C ASP A 114 -4.40 -3.51 -13.93
N ALA A 115 -3.61 -2.48 -14.20
CA ALA A 115 -2.18 -2.61 -14.48
C ALA A 115 -1.40 -3.19 -13.28
N MET A 116 -1.70 -2.74 -12.05
CA MET A 116 -1.12 -3.29 -10.82
C MET A 116 -1.51 -4.75 -10.62
N ALA A 117 -2.80 -5.09 -10.76
CA ALA A 117 -3.28 -6.45 -10.62
C ALA A 117 -2.64 -7.40 -11.64
N LEU A 118 -2.57 -6.99 -12.91
CA LEU A 118 -1.90 -7.73 -13.97
C LEU A 118 -0.42 -7.99 -13.62
N LEU A 119 0.30 -6.98 -13.17
CA LEU A 119 1.71 -7.12 -12.80
C LEU A 119 1.91 -8.04 -11.61
N ILE A 120 1.15 -7.89 -10.54
CA ILE A 120 1.28 -8.72 -9.34
C ILE A 120 0.99 -10.19 -9.68
N ASN A 121 -0.07 -10.47 -10.42
CA ASN A 121 -0.41 -11.82 -10.87
C ASN A 121 0.68 -12.40 -11.78
N SER A 122 1.23 -11.60 -12.71
CA SER A 122 2.31 -12.04 -13.60
C SER A 122 3.59 -12.44 -12.86
N LYS A 123 3.85 -11.84 -11.69
CA LYS A 123 5.03 -12.16 -10.86
C LYS A 123 4.88 -13.48 -10.11
N LYS A 124 3.67 -14.05 -10.02
CA LYS A 124 3.37 -15.29 -9.27
C LYS A 124 3.95 -15.28 -7.85
N SER A 125 3.99 -14.09 -7.23
CA SER A 125 4.56 -13.90 -5.90
C SER A 125 3.48 -14.10 -4.85
N LYS A 126 3.76 -14.92 -3.84
CA LYS A 126 2.85 -15.12 -2.70
C LYS A 126 2.74 -13.91 -1.78
N TYR A 127 3.66 -12.94 -1.89
CA TYR A 127 3.76 -11.80 -0.99
C TYR A 127 3.97 -10.51 -1.78
N PHE A 128 3.30 -9.45 -1.33
CA PHE A 128 3.46 -8.10 -1.85
C PHE A 128 3.48 -7.09 -0.70
N ARG A 129 4.39 -6.11 -0.75
CA ARG A 129 4.47 -5.01 0.20
C ARG A 129 4.10 -3.69 -0.44
N TRP A 130 3.13 -3.01 0.14
CA TRP A 130 2.85 -1.62 -0.16
C TRP A 130 3.79 -0.72 0.65
N HIS A 131 4.28 0.34 0.01
CA HIS A 131 5.09 1.37 0.65
C HIS A 131 6.34 0.85 1.39
N ASP A 132 7.29 0.29 0.62
CA ASP A 132 8.67 0.12 1.11
C ASP A 132 9.34 1.48 1.35
N SER A 133 8.80 2.55 0.73
CA SER A 133 9.04 3.96 0.93
C SER A 133 7.74 4.72 0.66
N GLY A 134 7.52 5.86 1.29
CA GLY A 134 6.29 6.62 1.17
C GLY A 134 5.15 6.09 2.04
N ASP A 135 3.95 6.58 1.82
CA ASP A 135 2.72 6.15 2.52
C ASP A 135 1.48 6.39 1.64
N VAL A 136 0.33 5.91 2.09
CA VAL A 136 -0.97 6.13 1.43
C VAL A 136 -1.26 7.63 1.34
N GLN A 137 -1.65 8.10 0.15
CA GLN A 137 -1.81 9.52 -0.10
C GLN A 137 -3.17 10.06 0.34
N ASP A 138 -4.24 9.32 0.07
CA ASP A 138 -5.62 9.70 0.36
C ASP A 138 -6.55 8.50 0.33
N VAL A 139 -7.85 8.74 0.53
CA VAL A 139 -8.88 7.69 0.52
C VAL A 139 -8.98 7.03 -0.85
N ALA A 140 -8.86 7.79 -1.94
CA ALA A 140 -8.96 7.24 -3.29
C ALA A 140 -7.81 6.26 -3.56
N HIS A 141 -6.57 6.61 -3.16
CA HIS A 141 -5.42 5.71 -3.25
C HIS A 141 -5.62 4.44 -2.40
N LEU A 142 -6.13 4.58 -1.16
CA LEU A 142 -6.42 3.43 -0.30
C LEU A 142 -7.44 2.48 -0.94
N MET A 143 -8.52 3.02 -1.53
CA MET A 143 -9.54 2.21 -2.21
C MET A 143 -8.97 1.50 -3.44
N LYS A 144 -8.13 2.16 -4.24
CA LYS A 144 -7.40 1.53 -5.35
C LYS A 144 -6.52 0.35 -4.86
N ILE A 145 -5.81 0.52 -3.72
CA ILE A 145 -5.03 -0.57 -3.11
C ILE A 145 -5.94 -1.74 -2.72
N PHE A 146 -7.11 -1.46 -2.13
CA PHE A 146 -8.08 -2.52 -1.76
C PHE A 146 -8.55 -3.29 -2.99
N GLU A 147 -8.92 -2.59 -4.04
CA GLU A 147 -9.36 -3.20 -5.30
C GLU A 147 -8.25 -4.07 -5.94
N VAL A 148 -7.00 -3.60 -5.95
CA VAL A 148 -5.86 -4.43 -6.39
C VAL A 148 -5.72 -5.69 -5.56
N CYS A 149 -5.90 -5.61 -4.23
CA CYS A 149 -5.84 -6.79 -3.37
C CYS A 149 -6.95 -7.80 -3.71
N GLU A 150 -8.17 -7.34 -3.99
CA GLU A 150 -9.29 -8.20 -4.40
C GLU A 150 -9.03 -8.89 -5.75
N LEU A 151 -8.41 -8.18 -6.69
CA LEU A 151 -8.03 -8.70 -8.01
C LEU A 151 -6.81 -9.63 -7.99
N THR A 152 -6.13 -9.75 -6.84
CA THR A 152 -4.93 -10.59 -6.65
C THR A 152 -5.08 -11.53 -5.45
N PRO A 153 -6.12 -12.40 -5.42
CA PRO A 153 -6.50 -13.18 -4.25
C PRO A 153 -5.43 -14.19 -3.79
N ASP A 154 -4.58 -14.66 -4.70
CA ASP A 154 -3.50 -15.60 -4.40
C ASP A 154 -2.26 -14.95 -3.76
N THR A 155 -2.25 -13.60 -3.66
CA THR A 155 -1.16 -12.83 -3.07
C THR A 155 -1.55 -12.31 -1.67
N LYS A 156 -0.69 -12.48 -0.69
CA LYS A 156 -0.82 -11.86 0.63
C LYS A 156 -0.19 -10.47 0.59
N HIS A 157 -0.97 -9.46 0.93
CA HIS A 157 -0.54 -8.06 0.93
C HIS A 157 -0.26 -7.55 2.33
N TRP A 158 0.74 -6.71 2.45
CA TRP A 158 1.08 -5.97 3.65
C TRP A 158 1.17 -4.48 3.35
N LEU A 159 0.39 -3.68 4.07
CA LEU A 159 0.37 -2.23 3.99
C LEU A 159 0.74 -1.64 5.36
N PRO A 160 2.00 -1.27 5.59
CA PRO A 160 2.36 -0.42 6.72
C PRO A 160 1.91 1.01 6.44
N THR A 161 1.30 1.67 7.42
CA THR A 161 0.88 3.07 7.27
C THR A 161 0.93 3.82 8.60
N ARG A 162 1.18 5.14 8.54
CA ARG A 162 1.02 6.08 9.65
C ARG A 162 -0.25 6.91 9.54
N GLU A 163 -0.98 6.76 8.46
CA GLU A 163 -2.19 7.53 8.19
C GLU A 163 -3.35 6.99 9.03
N ALA A 164 -3.56 7.55 10.23
CA ALA A 164 -4.54 7.09 11.20
C ALA A 164 -5.99 7.12 10.67
N TRP A 165 -6.29 7.98 9.71
CA TRP A 165 -7.60 8.05 9.06
C TRP A 165 -7.99 6.75 8.34
N THR A 166 -7.04 5.90 7.98
CA THR A 166 -7.29 4.60 7.32
C THR A 166 -8.10 3.65 8.20
N MET A 167 -8.12 3.88 9.55
CA MET A 167 -8.95 3.13 10.49
C MET A 167 -10.43 3.13 10.10
N LYS A 168 -10.95 4.25 9.62
CA LYS A 168 -12.36 4.41 9.23
C LYS A 168 -12.76 3.48 8.08
N HIS A 169 -11.78 2.94 7.35
CA HIS A 169 -11.99 2.10 6.18
C HIS A 169 -11.69 0.62 6.42
N LEU A 170 -11.28 0.22 7.64
CA LEU A 170 -10.92 -1.17 7.96
C LEU A 170 -12.04 -2.18 7.69
N LYS A 171 -13.32 -1.76 7.80
CA LYS A 171 -14.47 -2.62 7.48
C LYS A 171 -14.55 -3.06 6.01
N HIS A 172 -13.90 -2.33 5.12
CA HIS A 172 -13.83 -2.62 3.68
C HIS A 172 -12.52 -3.29 3.27
N LYS A 173 -11.62 -3.54 4.23
CA LYS A 173 -10.31 -4.10 3.97
C LYS A 173 -10.40 -5.53 3.43
N PRO A 174 -9.76 -5.85 2.28
CA PRO A 174 -9.71 -7.20 1.72
C PRO A 174 -9.09 -8.21 2.70
N LYS A 175 -9.54 -9.47 2.63
CA LYS A 175 -9.10 -10.55 3.54
C LYS A 175 -7.61 -10.87 3.39
N ASN A 176 -7.06 -10.75 2.18
CA ASN A 176 -5.65 -11.00 1.87
C ASN A 176 -4.72 -9.80 2.15
N LEU A 177 -5.24 -8.71 2.75
CA LEU A 177 -4.47 -7.53 3.12
C LEU A 177 -4.30 -7.44 4.65
N VAL A 178 -3.07 -7.32 5.12
CA VAL A 178 -2.73 -6.87 6.48
C VAL A 178 -2.40 -5.39 6.41
N LEU A 179 -3.34 -4.54 6.85
CA LEU A 179 -3.10 -3.12 7.08
C LEU A 179 -2.56 -2.97 8.51
N ARG A 180 -1.32 -2.54 8.63
CA ARG A 180 -0.60 -2.47 9.90
C ARG A 180 -0.30 -1.02 10.24
N PHE A 181 -0.97 -0.50 11.27
CA PHE A 181 -0.73 0.86 11.73
C PHE A 181 0.63 0.95 12.43
N SER A 182 1.49 1.79 11.91
CA SER A 182 2.84 2.01 12.46
C SER A 182 2.79 3.09 13.54
N MET A 183 3.10 2.73 14.79
CA MET A 183 3.07 3.67 15.91
C MET A 183 4.04 4.84 15.67
N PRO A 184 3.60 6.09 15.92
CA PRO A 184 4.37 7.27 15.53
C PRO A 184 5.65 7.49 16.33
N MET A 185 5.71 7.09 17.60
CA MET A 185 6.87 7.32 18.46
C MET A 185 7.65 6.03 18.71
N VAL A 186 8.96 6.16 18.87
CA VAL A 186 9.85 5.10 19.37
C VAL A 186 9.45 4.77 20.81
N ASP A 187 9.51 3.51 21.18
CA ASP A 187 9.12 2.96 22.50
C ASP A 187 7.65 3.19 22.89
N GLN A 188 6.83 3.66 21.94
CA GLN A 188 5.40 3.76 22.14
C GLN A 188 4.75 2.37 22.12
N PRO A 189 3.87 2.05 23.09
CA PRO A 189 3.15 0.78 23.10
C PRO A 189 2.21 0.64 21.90
N ALA A 190 1.94 -0.60 21.50
CA ALA A 190 0.98 -0.91 20.45
C ALA A 190 -0.42 -0.40 20.83
N SER A 191 -1.12 0.22 19.88
CA SER A 191 -2.48 0.68 20.10
C SER A 191 -3.45 -0.49 20.25
N GLY A 192 -4.31 -0.46 21.27
CA GLY A 192 -5.39 -1.42 21.47
C GLY A 192 -6.52 -1.32 20.46
N SER A 193 -6.68 -0.15 19.82
CA SER A 193 -7.76 0.13 18.87
C SER A 193 -7.54 -0.45 17.48
N TRP A 194 -6.30 -0.85 17.13
CA TRP A 194 -5.95 -1.43 15.84
C TRP A 194 -5.78 -2.95 15.94
N SER A 195 -6.33 -3.67 14.99
CA SER A 195 -6.16 -5.13 14.89
C SER A 195 -4.70 -5.53 14.60
N ASN A 196 -4.02 -4.77 13.76
CA ASN A 196 -2.62 -5.00 13.44
C ASN A 196 -1.82 -3.70 13.56
N THR A 197 -0.72 -3.74 14.31
CA THR A 197 0.18 -2.61 14.56
C THR A 197 1.63 -2.98 14.28
N SER A 198 2.48 -1.96 14.15
CA SER A 198 3.92 -2.10 14.31
C SER A 198 4.46 -1.01 15.24
N THR A 199 5.47 -1.37 16.02
CA THR A 199 6.18 -0.50 16.95
C THR A 199 7.67 -0.46 16.58
N VAL A 200 8.37 0.56 17.05
CA VAL A 200 9.84 0.63 17.00
C VAL A 200 10.34 0.73 18.43
N VAL A 201 11.27 -0.14 18.80
CA VAL A 201 11.86 -0.18 20.13
C VAL A 201 13.35 0.18 20.07
N SER A 202 13.81 0.96 21.06
CA SER A 202 15.21 1.39 21.16
C SER A 202 16.08 0.36 21.90
N GLY A 203 15.47 -0.52 22.71
CA GLY A 203 16.11 -1.56 23.53
C GLY A 203 15.57 -2.94 23.23
N GLU A 204 15.33 -3.69 24.29
CA GLU A 204 14.76 -5.04 24.24
C GLU A 204 13.29 -5.05 23.77
N GLY A 205 12.76 -6.25 23.48
CA GLY A 205 11.35 -6.43 23.08
C GLY A 205 11.12 -6.41 21.58
N ARG A 206 12.16 -6.39 20.74
CA ARG A 206 12.05 -6.58 19.31
C ARG A 206 11.53 -7.97 18.99
N THR A 207 10.50 -8.05 18.11
CA THR A 207 9.95 -9.32 17.61
C THR A 207 10.34 -9.60 16.16
N CYS A 208 10.82 -8.59 15.41
CA CYS A 208 11.33 -8.80 14.06
C CYS A 208 12.73 -9.44 14.11
N PRO A 209 12.92 -10.65 13.54
CA PRO A 209 14.20 -11.35 13.58
C PRO A 209 15.21 -10.85 12.54
N ALA A 210 14.81 -9.99 11.61
CA ALA A 210 15.64 -9.59 10.47
C ALA A 210 17.03 -9.08 10.86
N PRO A 211 17.22 -8.24 11.91
CA PRO A 211 18.55 -7.78 12.29
C PRO A 211 19.54 -8.91 12.65
N ASP A 212 19.05 -10.03 13.22
CA ASP A 212 19.87 -11.19 13.57
C ASP A 212 20.08 -12.13 12.36
N GLN A 213 19.49 -11.81 11.23
CA GLN A 213 19.46 -12.59 9.99
C GLN A 213 20.06 -11.80 8.80
N ASN A 214 21.10 -11.01 9.01
CA ASN A 214 21.70 -10.12 8.01
C ASN A 214 20.71 -9.10 7.44
N ASN A 215 19.76 -8.65 8.25
CA ASN A 215 18.63 -7.80 7.88
C ASN A 215 17.68 -8.43 6.84
N GLU A 216 17.61 -9.75 6.77
CA GLU A 216 16.74 -10.48 5.86
C GLU A 216 15.54 -11.10 6.58
N CYS A 217 14.39 -11.15 5.90
CA CYS A 217 13.18 -11.78 6.46
C CYS A 217 13.30 -13.31 6.53
N LYS A 218 14.15 -13.96 5.70
CA LYS A 218 14.24 -15.41 5.56
C LYS A 218 12.85 -16.06 5.57
N ASP A 219 12.55 -16.96 6.50
CA ASP A 219 11.25 -17.65 6.60
C ASP A 219 10.20 -16.90 7.40
N CYS A 220 10.56 -15.77 8.05
CA CYS A 220 9.61 -14.95 8.80
C CYS A 220 8.60 -14.26 7.86
N ARG A 221 7.31 -14.36 8.19
CA ARG A 221 6.19 -13.77 7.45
C ARG A 221 5.25 -12.97 8.35
N ALA A 222 5.67 -12.61 9.55
CA ALA A 222 4.86 -11.93 10.56
C ALA A 222 4.18 -10.65 10.06
N CYS A 223 4.83 -9.90 9.15
CA CYS A 223 4.27 -8.67 8.58
C CYS A 223 3.02 -8.93 7.74
N TRP A 224 2.90 -10.10 7.09
CA TRP A 224 1.76 -10.53 6.26
C TRP A 224 0.78 -11.42 6.98
N ASP A 225 0.99 -11.69 8.27
CA ASP A 225 0.13 -12.55 9.08
C ASP A 225 -0.86 -11.71 9.90
N PRO A 226 -2.17 -11.79 9.62
CA PRO A 226 -3.18 -11.05 10.37
C PRO A 226 -3.30 -11.49 11.84
N SER A 227 -2.88 -12.72 12.19
CA SER A 227 -2.90 -13.23 13.57
C SER A 227 -1.82 -12.57 14.44
N VAL A 228 -0.74 -12.08 13.83
CA VAL A 228 0.32 -11.34 14.52
C VAL A 228 -0.15 -9.91 14.77
N ARG A 229 -0.60 -9.63 15.98
CA ARG A 229 -1.19 -8.34 16.35
C ARG A 229 -0.19 -7.19 16.25
N ASN A 230 1.02 -7.35 16.74
CA ASN A 230 2.09 -6.34 16.68
C ASN A 230 3.40 -6.93 16.19
N VAL A 231 4.12 -6.17 15.36
CA VAL A 231 5.51 -6.45 14.98
C VAL A 231 6.37 -5.32 15.53
N ALA A 232 7.26 -5.64 16.47
CA ALA A 232 8.22 -4.69 17.02
C ALA A 232 9.54 -4.75 16.25
N TYR A 233 9.91 -3.63 15.65
CA TYR A 233 11.18 -3.43 14.95
C TYR A 233 12.20 -2.78 15.87
N GLY A 234 13.49 -3.08 15.70
CA GLY A 234 14.57 -2.32 16.32
C GLY A 234 14.69 -0.92 15.70
N LYS A 235 15.09 0.06 16.51
CA LYS A 235 15.46 1.40 16.03
C LYS A 235 16.70 1.29 15.14
N HIS A 236 16.68 1.93 13.98
CA HIS A 236 17.79 1.99 13.01
C HIS A 236 18.68 3.21 13.24
#